data_bb850bf4e3e5c836f10b5967fa06894b
#
_entry.id   bb850bf4e3e5c836f10b5967fa06894b
#
_cell.length_a   1.000
_cell.length_b   1.000
_cell.length_c   1.000
_cell.angle_alpha   90.00
_cell.angle_beta   90.00
_cell.angle_gamma   90.00
#
_symmetry.space_group_name_H-M   'P 1'
#
loop_
_entity.id
_entity.type
_entity.pdbx_description
1 polymer ?
#
loop_
_entity_poly.entity_id
_entity_poly.type
_entity_poly.pdbx_seq_one_letter_code
_entity_poly.pdbx_strand_id
1 'polypeptide(L)'
;MSILKWKKDNKWISIYADAIKNRLMRTANLSDLTDKTAALNNLGLTGDVETHHHDSRYLPMFEKLENKVKEKFKALKFKVGGDVNEVNATQLEDGTYSFNLTNIKATSINIEEGKENKMSALFINNTKEKAVKYVPDILYNASSKTLTIPNLKVGTIAAEEISGQRIYGSYWSDYAEFFHKGEETEPGDLIILKPNSDKEEYIAYDGESCVPIIGVHSDEFGYVIGGEEPIDGEDFLEYNLKRNIPVALAGRVHVNFVGKAVRNNYVVPSNVKGCARLYNATKDNPLQIIGILVEDDNKTDKRRLRIKLK
;
A
#
# COMPACT_ATOMS: atom_id res chain seq x y z
N MET A 1 24.34 -10.19 -4.21
CA MET A 1 24.43 -10.63 -5.62
C MET A 1 23.06 -11.09 -6.07
N SER A 2 22.41 -10.35 -6.95
CA SER A 2 21.05 -10.70 -7.41
C SER A 2 21.12 -11.83 -8.42
N ILE A 3 20.49 -12.95 -8.13
CA ILE A 3 20.44 -14.09 -9.04
C ILE A 3 19.20 -13.93 -9.92
N LEU A 4 19.42 -13.73 -11.22
CA LEU A 4 18.33 -13.71 -12.20
C LEU A 4 17.80 -15.14 -12.39
N LYS A 5 16.49 -15.34 -12.21
CA LYS A 5 15.82 -16.62 -12.46
C LYS A 5 14.77 -16.45 -13.56
N TRP A 6 14.59 -17.45 -14.36
CA TRP A 6 13.50 -17.52 -15.33
C TRP A 6 12.69 -18.79 -15.14
N LYS A 7 11.43 -18.80 -15.56
CA LYS A 7 10.51 -19.92 -15.37
C LYS A 7 10.33 -20.68 -16.68
N LYS A 8 10.65 -21.97 -16.65
CA LYS A 8 10.38 -22.91 -17.75
C LYS A 8 9.69 -24.14 -17.15
N ASP A 9 8.62 -24.60 -17.78
CA ASP A 9 7.86 -25.80 -17.41
C ASP A 9 7.46 -25.84 -15.91
N ASN A 10 6.96 -24.70 -15.40
CA ASN A 10 6.60 -24.45 -14.01
C ASN A 10 7.74 -24.58 -12.97
N LYS A 11 9.00 -24.67 -13.40
CA LYS A 11 10.18 -24.67 -12.51
C LYS A 11 11.00 -23.40 -12.71
N TRP A 12 11.48 -22.85 -11.60
CA TRP A 12 12.41 -21.71 -11.63
C TRP A 12 13.82 -22.20 -11.91
N ILE A 13 14.44 -21.66 -12.95
CA ILE A 13 15.80 -22.00 -13.35
C ILE A 13 16.68 -20.78 -13.09
N SER A 14 17.72 -20.98 -12.30
CA SER A 14 18.73 -19.94 -12.05
C SER A 14 19.61 -19.78 -13.30
N ILE A 15 19.65 -18.58 -13.84
CA ILE A 15 20.51 -18.27 -15.01
C ILE A 15 21.99 -18.29 -14.62
N TYR A 16 22.29 -18.23 -13.33
CA TYR A 16 23.67 -18.02 -12.86
C TYR A 16 24.42 -19.26 -12.41
N ALA A 17 23.75 -20.34 -12.01
CA ALA A 17 24.47 -21.37 -11.30
C ALA A 17 24.84 -22.61 -12.14
N ASP A 18 23.89 -23.15 -12.89
CA ASP A 18 24.09 -24.52 -13.38
C ASP A 18 24.64 -24.61 -14.81
N ALA A 19 24.37 -23.62 -15.65
CA ALA A 19 24.86 -23.66 -17.03
C ALA A 19 26.35 -23.30 -17.15
N ILE A 20 26.88 -22.49 -16.24
CA ILE A 20 28.30 -22.08 -16.26
C ILE A 20 29.11 -22.91 -15.27
N LYS A 21 28.56 -23.24 -14.09
CA LYS A 21 29.28 -23.98 -13.07
C LYS A 21 29.53 -25.43 -13.47
N ASN A 22 28.65 -26.02 -14.28
CA ASN A 22 28.75 -27.41 -14.73
C ASN A 22 29.35 -27.55 -16.14
N ARG A 23 29.68 -26.48 -16.86
CA ARG A 23 30.16 -26.58 -18.23
C ARG A 23 31.60 -26.16 -18.48
N LEU A 24 32.21 -25.35 -17.61
CA LEU A 24 33.62 -24.99 -17.74
C LEU A 24 34.15 -24.54 -16.38
N MET A 25 34.48 -25.45 -15.49
CA MET A 25 35.26 -25.11 -14.31
C MET A 25 36.69 -24.73 -14.76
N ARG A 26 37.04 -23.47 -14.51
CA ARG A 26 38.34 -22.89 -14.84
C ARG A 26 39.54 -23.68 -14.26
N THR A 27 39.29 -24.52 -13.25
CA THR A 27 40.26 -25.37 -12.60
C THR A 27 40.27 -26.82 -13.09
N ALA A 28 39.29 -27.23 -13.93
CA ALA A 28 39.15 -28.62 -14.29
C ALA A 28 39.75 -28.96 -15.68
N ASN A 29 40.30 -27.99 -16.43
CA ASN A 29 40.94 -28.19 -17.74
C ASN A 29 40.14 -29.08 -18.70
N LEU A 30 38.81 -28.91 -18.75
CA LEU A 30 37.90 -29.75 -19.53
C LEU A 30 37.83 -31.23 -19.04
N SER A 31 38.37 -31.55 -17.85
CA SER A 31 38.36 -32.93 -17.33
C SER A 31 36.95 -33.41 -16.88
N ASP A 32 36.06 -32.44 -16.69
CA ASP A 32 34.66 -32.65 -16.32
C ASP A 32 33.72 -32.93 -17.49
N LEU A 33 34.19 -32.83 -18.71
CA LEU A 33 33.41 -33.21 -19.90
C LEU A 33 33.40 -34.72 -20.12
N THR A 34 32.21 -35.30 -20.22
CA THR A 34 32.03 -36.74 -20.46
C THR A 34 32.49 -37.17 -21.85
N ASP A 35 32.42 -36.27 -22.81
CA ASP A 35 32.95 -36.48 -24.18
C ASP A 35 33.69 -35.22 -24.67
N LYS A 36 34.99 -35.21 -24.45
CA LYS A 36 35.89 -34.12 -24.85
C LYS A 36 36.03 -33.98 -26.36
N THR A 37 36.00 -35.10 -27.06
CA THR A 37 36.15 -35.12 -28.50
C THR A 37 34.93 -34.52 -29.19
N ALA A 38 33.74 -34.89 -28.76
CA ALA A 38 32.52 -34.30 -29.30
C ALA A 38 32.42 -32.81 -28.96
N ALA A 39 32.84 -32.40 -27.78
CA ALA A 39 32.87 -30.97 -27.41
C ALA A 39 33.83 -30.15 -28.27
N LEU A 40 35.02 -30.67 -28.53
CA LEU A 40 36.01 -30.04 -29.41
C LEU A 40 35.54 -29.97 -30.87
N ASN A 41 34.94 -31.03 -31.39
CA ASN A 41 34.36 -31.06 -32.72
C ASN A 41 33.21 -30.06 -32.89
N ASN A 42 32.32 -29.96 -31.92
CA ASN A 42 31.22 -28.98 -31.90
C ASN A 42 31.72 -27.52 -31.86
N LEU A 43 32.89 -27.31 -31.29
CA LEU A 43 33.55 -25.99 -31.27
C LEU A 43 34.37 -25.72 -32.54
N GLY A 44 34.48 -26.71 -33.47
CA GLY A 44 35.29 -26.63 -34.69
C GLY A 44 36.79 -26.65 -34.39
N LEU A 45 37.16 -27.26 -33.25
CA LEU A 45 38.56 -27.43 -32.85
C LEU A 45 38.92 -28.89 -33.12
N THR A 46 39.51 -29.17 -34.26
CA THR A 46 40.00 -30.49 -34.63
C THR A 46 41.46 -30.62 -34.27
N GLY A 47 41.83 -31.63 -33.45
CA GLY A 47 43.21 -31.93 -33.07
C GLY A 47 43.24 -32.98 -31.96
N ASP A 48 44.33 -33.74 -31.93
CA ASP A 48 44.57 -34.80 -30.93
C ASP A 48 44.86 -34.18 -29.57
N VAL A 49 44.02 -34.46 -28.59
CA VAL A 49 44.06 -33.85 -27.25
C VAL A 49 45.13 -34.45 -26.36
N GLU A 50 45.65 -35.65 -26.73
CA GLU A 50 46.52 -36.42 -25.85
C GLU A 50 48.01 -35.98 -25.89
N THR A 51 48.43 -35.18 -26.86
CA THR A 51 49.85 -34.86 -27.07
C THR A 51 50.26 -33.43 -26.74
N HIS A 52 49.40 -32.64 -26.12
CA HIS A 52 49.66 -31.22 -26.01
C HIS A 52 50.17 -30.80 -24.65
N HIS A 53 51.45 -30.75 -24.47
CA HIS A 53 52.10 -29.95 -23.47
C HIS A 53 51.98 -28.44 -23.79
N HIS A 54 51.90 -27.63 -22.75
CA HIS A 54 51.78 -26.17 -22.73
C HIS A 54 52.73 -25.47 -23.70
N ASP A 55 52.39 -25.35 -24.97
CA ASP A 55 53.16 -24.57 -25.91
C ASP A 55 52.31 -23.47 -26.56
N SER A 56 52.96 -22.58 -27.28
CA SER A 56 52.38 -21.42 -27.98
C SER A 56 51.23 -21.70 -28.91
N ARG A 57 50.90 -22.97 -29.18
CA ARG A 57 49.81 -23.40 -30.07
C ARG A 57 48.45 -23.33 -29.34
N TYR A 58 48.44 -23.31 -28.04
CA TYR A 58 47.17 -23.26 -27.25
C TYR A 58 46.63 -21.84 -27.11
N LEU A 59 47.49 -20.84 -27.05
CA LEU A 59 47.05 -19.44 -26.97
C LEU A 59 46.02 -19.08 -28.05
N PRO A 60 46.25 -19.39 -29.34
CA PRO A 60 45.27 -19.10 -30.41
C PRO A 60 43.97 -19.89 -30.26
N MET A 61 44.04 -21.07 -29.65
CA MET A 61 42.88 -21.91 -29.43
C MET A 61 42.00 -21.36 -28.29
N PHE A 62 42.62 -20.92 -27.19
CA PHE A 62 41.94 -20.23 -26.10
C PHE A 62 41.34 -18.89 -26.54
N GLU A 63 42.08 -18.10 -27.31
CA GLU A 63 41.58 -16.84 -27.88
C GLU A 63 40.41 -17.11 -28.83
N LYS A 64 40.44 -18.17 -29.64
CA LYS A 64 39.38 -18.55 -30.56
C LYS A 64 38.13 -19.03 -29.78
N LEU A 65 38.33 -19.76 -28.70
CA LEU A 65 37.24 -20.19 -27.79
C LEU A 65 36.64 -18.99 -27.05
N GLU A 66 37.47 -18.11 -26.54
CA GLU A 66 37.06 -16.89 -25.86
C GLU A 66 36.25 -15.97 -26.79
N ASN A 67 36.72 -15.81 -28.02
CA ASN A 67 36.01 -15.03 -29.03
C ASN A 67 34.68 -15.68 -29.42
N LYS A 68 34.61 -17.00 -29.57
CA LYS A 68 33.36 -17.71 -29.84
C LYS A 68 32.38 -17.60 -28.66
N VAL A 69 32.88 -17.64 -27.44
CA VAL A 69 32.05 -17.42 -26.23
C VAL A 69 31.57 -15.97 -26.19
N LYS A 70 32.45 -15.00 -26.41
CA LYS A 70 32.10 -13.57 -26.53
C LYS A 70 31.02 -13.33 -27.59
N GLU A 71 31.17 -13.91 -28.76
CA GLU A 71 30.19 -13.82 -29.86
C GLU A 71 28.83 -14.44 -29.48
N LYS A 72 28.85 -15.58 -28.83
CA LYS A 72 27.63 -16.25 -28.34
C LYS A 72 26.92 -15.45 -27.24
N PHE A 73 27.69 -14.82 -26.37
CA PHE A 73 27.13 -13.95 -25.31
C PHE A 73 26.63 -12.60 -25.86
N LYS A 74 27.22 -12.06 -26.91
CA LYS A 74 26.72 -10.86 -27.61
C LYS A 74 25.33 -11.05 -28.23
N ALA A 75 24.95 -12.28 -28.53
CA ALA A 75 23.69 -12.63 -29.20
C ALA A 75 22.69 -13.35 -28.29
N LEU A 76 22.81 -13.23 -26.96
CA LEU A 76 21.86 -13.84 -26.04
C LEU A 76 20.50 -13.17 -26.16
N LYS A 77 19.54 -13.92 -26.70
CA LYS A 77 18.13 -13.51 -26.78
C LYS A 77 17.32 -14.28 -25.78
N PHE A 78 16.62 -13.56 -24.89
CA PHE A 78 15.71 -14.16 -23.93
C PHE A 78 14.27 -13.93 -24.36
N LYS A 79 13.45 -14.96 -24.25
CA LYS A 79 12.00 -14.82 -24.35
C LYS A 79 11.40 -14.72 -22.96
N VAL A 80 10.77 -13.60 -22.67
CA VAL A 80 9.98 -13.42 -21.45
C VAL A 80 8.57 -13.06 -21.89
N GLY A 81 7.60 -13.91 -21.55
CA GLY A 81 6.19 -13.65 -21.86
C GLY A 81 5.86 -13.55 -23.37
N GLY A 82 6.63 -14.20 -24.25
CA GLY A 82 6.42 -14.16 -25.70
C GLY A 82 7.29 -13.15 -26.45
N ASP A 83 7.80 -12.13 -25.78
CA ASP A 83 8.69 -11.14 -26.39
C ASP A 83 10.17 -11.56 -26.34
N VAL A 84 10.91 -11.25 -27.40
CA VAL A 84 12.36 -11.48 -27.47
C VAL A 84 13.06 -10.25 -26.90
N ASN A 85 13.82 -10.44 -25.83
CA ASN A 85 14.65 -9.40 -25.23
C ASN A 85 16.12 -9.62 -25.60
N GLU A 86 16.78 -8.58 -26.03
CA GLU A 86 18.21 -8.62 -26.33
C GLU A 86 19.03 -8.19 -25.13
N VAL A 87 20.05 -8.98 -24.81
CA VAL A 87 20.99 -8.69 -23.74
C VAL A 87 22.32 -8.33 -24.32
N ASN A 88 22.79 -7.13 -24.07
CA ASN A 88 24.12 -6.69 -24.41
C ASN A 88 25.08 -6.99 -23.25
N ALA A 89 26.04 -7.85 -23.49
CA ALA A 89 27.11 -8.14 -22.53
C ALA A 89 28.33 -7.23 -22.82
N THR A 90 28.80 -6.55 -21.79
CA THR A 90 30.04 -5.77 -21.86
C THR A 90 31.05 -6.40 -20.89
N GLN A 91 32.22 -6.74 -21.40
CA GLN A 91 33.31 -7.22 -20.54
C GLN A 91 33.94 -6.03 -19.82
N LEU A 92 34.05 -6.13 -18.51
CA LEU A 92 34.71 -5.14 -17.67
C LEU A 92 36.24 -5.40 -17.61
N GLU A 93 37.01 -4.40 -17.14
CA GLU A 93 38.46 -4.49 -17.06
C GLU A 93 38.98 -5.61 -16.15
N ASP A 94 38.19 -6.02 -15.17
CA ASP A 94 38.47 -7.12 -14.25
C ASP A 94 38.17 -8.52 -14.85
N GLY A 95 37.75 -8.57 -16.10
CA GLY A 95 37.40 -9.80 -16.81
C GLY A 95 35.98 -10.30 -16.54
N THR A 96 35.21 -9.62 -15.73
CA THR A 96 33.77 -9.92 -15.51
C THR A 96 32.90 -9.40 -16.67
N TYR A 97 31.71 -9.95 -16.80
CA TYR A 97 30.74 -9.50 -17.80
C TYR A 97 29.59 -8.74 -17.13
N SER A 98 29.35 -7.52 -17.56
CA SER A 98 28.16 -6.77 -17.24
C SER A 98 27.09 -7.02 -18.30
N PHE A 99 25.89 -7.37 -17.86
CA PHE A 99 24.76 -7.57 -18.75
C PHE A 99 23.79 -6.40 -18.59
N ASN A 100 23.66 -5.59 -19.64
CA ASN A 100 22.63 -4.56 -19.71
C ASN A 100 21.37 -5.14 -20.35
N LEU A 101 20.33 -5.27 -19.55
CA LEU A 101 19.00 -5.68 -19.97
C LEU A 101 18.22 -4.42 -20.37
N THR A 102 18.18 -4.11 -21.65
CA THR A 102 17.35 -3.03 -22.19
C THR A 102 16.03 -3.60 -22.72
N ASN A 103 14.91 -2.97 -22.36
CA ASN A 103 13.56 -3.34 -22.82
C ASN A 103 13.03 -4.71 -22.37
N ILE A 104 13.23 -5.07 -21.09
CA ILE A 104 12.57 -6.25 -20.54
C ILE A 104 11.07 -5.99 -20.42
N LYS A 105 10.28 -6.67 -21.21
CA LYS A 105 8.85 -6.79 -21.00
C LYS A 105 8.59 -8.00 -20.11
N ALA A 106 8.50 -7.77 -18.80
CA ALA A 106 8.15 -8.79 -17.82
C ALA A 106 6.74 -8.52 -17.29
N THR A 107 5.91 -9.55 -17.27
CA THR A 107 4.60 -9.49 -16.61
C THR A 107 4.72 -9.57 -15.09
N SER A 108 5.84 -10.09 -14.58
CA SER A 108 6.20 -10.10 -13.16
C SER A 108 7.70 -10.19 -12.98
N ILE A 109 8.23 -9.49 -11.99
CA ILE A 109 9.62 -9.58 -11.55
C ILE A 109 9.58 -10.13 -10.12
N ASN A 110 10.11 -11.33 -9.90
CA ASN A 110 10.33 -11.84 -8.55
C ASN A 110 11.70 -11.37 -8.07
N ILE A 111 11.69 -10.60 -7.00
CA ILE A 111 12.90 -10.16 -6.30
C ILE A 111 13.07 -11.09 -5.10
N GLU A 112 14.11 -11.89 -5.06
CA GLU A 112 14.45 -12.69 -3.88
C GLU A 112 15.03 -11.80 -2.78
N GLU A 113 14.71 -12.14 -1.53
CA GLU A 113 15.25 -11.47 -0.36
C GLU A 113 16.79 -11.50 -0.37
N GLY A 114 17.39 -10.33 -0.54
CA GLY A 114 18.83 -10.17 -0.37
C GLY A 114 19.18 -10.12 1.10
N LYS A 115 20.27 -10.78 1.49
CA LYS A 115 20.79 -10.76 2.88
C LYS A 115 21.52 -9.46 3.24
N GLU A 116 21.56 -8.47 2.37
CA GLU A 116 22.26 -7.22 2.59
C GLU A 116 21.31 -6.04 2.88
N ASN A 117 21.77 -5.18 3.77
CA ASN A 117 21.02 -4.12 4.45
C ASN A 117 20.53 -2.95 3.56
N LYS A 118 20.66 -3.04 2.25
CA LYS A 118 20.21 -1.96 1.34
C LYS A 118 19.60 -2.56 0.12
N MET A 119 18.31 -2.35 -0.02
CA MET A 119 17.62 -2.61 -1.25
C MET A 119 16.94 -1.38 -1.76
N SER A 120 17.11 -1.19 -3.00
CA SER A 120 16.49 -0.14 -3.72
C SER A 120 15.96 -0.67 -5.01
N ALA A 121 14.72 -0.58 -5.24
CA ALA A 121 14.09 -0.27 -6.49
C ALA A 121 12.60 -0.52 -6.38
N LEU A 122 11.84 0.50 -6.32
CA LEU A 122 10.44 0.45 -6.67
C LEU A 122 10.32 0.72 -8.16
N PHE A 123 9.73 -0.21 -8.88
CA PHE A 123 9.46 -0.06 -10.30
C PHE A 123 8.15 0.69 -10.48
N ILE A 124 8.24 1.89 -11.03
CA ILE A 124 7.05 2.69 -11.36
C ILE A 124 6.78 2.53 -12.86
N ASN A 125 5.62 1.98 -13.18
CA ASN A 125 5.14 1.97 -14.55
C ASN A 125 4.68 3.38 -14.93
N ASN A 126 5.45 4.07 -15.74
CA ASN A 126 5.00 5.28 -16.40
C ASN A 126 4.25 4.90 -17.68
N THR A 127 2.94 4.97 -17.62
CA THR A 127 2.04 4.62 -18.73
C THR A 127 2.28 5.46 -20.00
N LYS A 128 2.87 6.65 -19.89
CA LYS A 128 3.21 7.49 -21.06
C LYS A 128 4.51 7.09 -21.72
N GLU A 129 5.50 6.65 -20.96
CA GLU A 129 6.84 6.36 -21.50
C GLU A 129 7.11 4.85 -21.62
N LYS A 130 6.24 4.00 -21.09
CA LYS A 130 6.42 2.52 -21.03
C LYS A 130 7.79 2.09 -20.45
N ALA A 131 8.36 2.94 -19.59
CA ALA A 131 9.67 2.72 -19.02
C ALA A 131 9.56 2.49 -17.52
N VAL A 132 10.37 1.56 -17.01
CA VAL A 132 10.59 1.36 -15.58
C VAL A 132 11.70 2.32 -15.17
N LYS A 133 11.39 3.28 -14.28
CA LYS A 133 12.38 4.24 -13.80
C LYS A 133 12.76 3.90 -12.36
N TYR A 134 14.05 3.97 -12.08
CA TYR A 134 14.58 3.99 -10.73
C TYR A 134 14.22 5.31 -10.04
N VAL A 135 13.66 5.24 -8.85
CA VAL A 135 13.36 6.43 -8.02
C VAL A 135 14.32 6.40 -6.83
N PRO A 136 15.37 7.21 -6.84
CA PRO A 136 16.43 7.15 -5.84
C PRO A 136 15.96 7.46 -4.41
N ASP A 137 14.84 8.18 -4.28
CA ASP A 137 14.33 8.64 -2.99
C ASP A 137 13.35 7.66 -2.32
N ILE A 138 13.01 6.56 -3.00
CA ILE A 138 12.19 5.48 -2.41
C ILE A 138 13.13 4.35 -2.02
N LEU A 139 13.29 4.15 -0.72
CA LEU A 139 14.25 3.21 -0.15
C LEU A 139 13.56 2.19 0.74
N TYR A 140 13.78 0.91 0.48
CA TYR A 140 13.41 -0.16 1.39
C TYR A 140 14.65 -0.69 2.11
N ASN A 141 14.61 -0.68 3.43
CA ASN A 141 15.64 -1.28 4.28
C ASN A 141 15.11 -2.61 4.82
N ALA A 142 15.65 -3.72 4.32
CA ALA A 142 15.20 -5.06 4.68
C ALA A 142 15.47 -5.44 6.15
N SER A 143 16.55 -4.93 6.75
CA SER A 143 16.87 -5.22 8.16
C SER A 143 15.94 -4.54 9.15
N SER A 144 15.56 -3.29 8.88
CA SER A 144 14.62 -2.54 9.72
C SER A 144 13.18 -2.70 9.26
N LYS A 145 12.94 -3.39 8.14
CA LYS A 145 11.63 -3.49 7.46
C LYS A 145 10.99 -2.13 7.17
N THR A 146 11.81 -1.13 6.86
CA THR A 146 11.38 0.26 6.69
C THR A 146 11.34 0.63 5.22
N LEU A 147 10.21 1.17 4.77
CA LEU A 147 10.04 1.81 3.48
C LEU A 147 10.05 3.34 3.66
N THR A 148 11.03 4.02 3.07
CA THR A 148 11.11 5.48 3.08
C THR A 148 10.57 6.03 1.77
N ILE A 149 9.56 6.92 1.86
CA ILE A 149 8.94 7.59 0.72
C ILE A 149 8.83 9.08 1.07
N PRO A 150 9.51 9.99 0.37
CA PRO A 150 9.46 11.42 0.66
C PRO A 150 8.05 12.03 0.53
N ASN A 151 7.30 11.60 -0.48
CA ASN A 151 5.92 12.04 -0.72
C ASN A 151 5.06 10.84 -1.17
N LEU A 152 4.09 10.47 -0.35
CA LEU A 152 3.14 9.40 -0.64
C LEU A 152 1.77 9.99 -0.92
N LYS A 153 1.21 9.72 -2.12
CA LYS A 153 -0.18 10.03 -2.48
C LYS A 153 -0.90 8.73 -2.80
N VAL A 154 -1.81 8.36 -1.94
CA VAL A 154 -2.60 7.12 -2.04
C VAL A 154 -4.08 7.39 -1.81
N GLY A 155 -4.95 6.49 -2.24
CA GLY A 155 -6.38 6.55 -1.95
C GLY A 155 -6.69 6.17 -0.52
N THR A 156 -6.07 5.08 -0.03
CA THR A 156 -6.30 4.53 1.30
C THR A 156 -4.99 4.00 1.88
N ILE A 157 -4.81 4.12 3.19
CA ILE A 157 -3.73 3.49 3.96
C ILE A 157 -4.38 2.60 5.01
N ALA A 158 -4.11 1.30 4.97
CA ALA A 158 -4.40 0.37 6.06
C ALA A 158 -3.10 0.12 6.84
N ALA A 159 -3.09 0.39 8.12
CA ALA A 159 -1.91 0.24 8.97
C ALA A 159 -2.34 -0.08 10.42
N GLU A 160 -1.55 -0.89 11.13
CA GLU A 160 -1.74 -1.13 12.57
C GLU A 160 -1.46 0.13 13.40
N GLU A 161 -0.49 0.92 12.97
CA GLU A 161 -0.08 2.15 13.64
C GLU A 161 0.30 3.23 12.61
N ILE A 162 -0.14 4.46 12.83
CA ILE A 162 0.29 5.64 12.09
C ILE A 162 0.88 6.64 13.08
N SER A 163 2.19 6.89 13.00
CA SER A 163 2.91 7.87 13.80
C SER A 163 3.37 9.04 12.94
N GLY A 164 3.11 10.25 13.35
CA GLY A 164 3.48 11.46 12.63
C GLY A 164 3.53 12.70 13.52
N GLN A 165 4.37 13.67 13.15
CA GLN A 165 4.42 14.95 13.88
C GLN A 165 3.15 15.79 13.69
N ARG A 166 2.52 15.68 12.52
CA ARG A 166 1.30 16.41 12.16
C ARG A 166 0.47 15.61 11.18
N ILE A 167 -0.86 15.65 11.37
CA ILE A 167 -1.85 15.12 10.44
C ILE A 167 -2.74 16.26 10.00
N TYR A 168 -2.86 16.50 8.70
CA TYR A 168 -3.71 17.53 8.12
C TYR A 168 -4.87 16.89 7.36
N GLY A 169 -6.09 17.26 7.71
CA GLY A 169 -7.28 16.96 6.92
C GLY A 169 -7.60 18.12 5.95
N SER A 170 -8.00 17.81 4.74
CA SER A 170 -8.32 18.82 3.72
C SER A 170 -9.75 19.37 3.80
N TYR A 171 -10.62 18.75 4.61
CA TYR A 171 -12.02 19.17 4.78
C TYR A 171 -12.30 19.53 6.22
N TRP A 172 -13.17 20.53 6.41
CA TRP A 172 -13.78 20.73 7.73
C TRP A 172 -14.72 19.55 7.99
N SER A 173 -14.66 19.03 9.20
CA SER A 173 -15.40 17.85 9.55
C SER A 173 -15.37 17.66 11.05
N ASP A 174 -16.03 16.64 11.50
CA ASP A 174 -16.00 16.24 12.87
C ASP A 174 -15.06 15.05 13.11
N TYR A 175 -14.83 14.82 14.39
CA TYR A 175 -14.20 13.63 14.93
C TYR A 175 -15.30 12.76 15.50
N ALA A 176 -15.46 11.57 14.97
CA ALA A 176 -16.50 10.63 15.37
C ALA A 176 -15.92 9.37 16.01
N GLU A 177 -16.79 8.64 16.68
CA GLU A 177 -16.53 7.31 17.23
C GLU A 177 -17.72 6.40 16.90
N PHE A 178 -17.45 5.12 16.63
CA PHE A 178 -18.50 4.12 16.44
C PHE A 178 -19.04 3.64 17.77
N PHE A 179 -20.34 3.76 17.95
CA PHE A 179 -21.07 3.32 19.12
C PHE A 179 -22.12 2.26 18.73
N HIS A 180 -22.29 1.23 19.55
CA HIS A 180 -23.22 0.14 19.29
C HIS A 180 -24.66 0.64 19.12
N LYS A 181 -25.27 0.25 18.01
CA LYS A 181 -26.62 0.63 17.62
C LYS A 181 -27.65 -0.09 18.49
N GLY A 182 -28.40 0.65 19.28
CA GLY A 182 -29.55 0.16 20.05
C GLY A 182 -30.88 0.30 19.32
N GLU A 183 -30.95 1.18 18.33
CA GLU A 183 -32.03 1.36 17.37
C GLU A 183 -31.51 2.04 16.11
N GLU A 184 -32.32 2.08 15.05
CA GLU A 184 -31.98 2.85 13.85
C GLU A 184 -32.08 4.36 14.14
N THR A 185 -31.07 5.10 13.68
CA THR A 185 -30.95 6.54 13.85
C THR A 185 -30.73 7.22 12.50
N GLU A 186 -31.09 8.49 12.40
CA GLU A 186 -30.89 9.30 11.20
C GLU A 186 -29.66 10.20 11.36
N PRO A 187 -28.90 10.47 10.29
CA PRO A 187 -27.86 11.48 10.31
C PRO A 187 -28.37 12.83 10.84
N GLY A 188 -27.65 13.37 11.81
CA GLY A 188 -28.01 14.59 12.52
C GLY A 188 -28.77 14.37 13.84
N ASP A 189 -29.16 13.15 14.17
CA ASP A 189 -29.82 12.86 15.44
C ASP A 189 -28.86 13.07 16.62
N LEU A 190 -29.36 13.67 17.69
CA LEU A 190 -28.70 13.66 18.98
C LEU A 190 -28.71 12.25 19.56
N ILE A 191 -27.58 11.79 20.02
CA ILE A 191 -27.39 10.40 20.48
C ILE A 191 -27.21 10.38 21.99
N ILE A 192 -27.87 9.40 22.62
CA ILE A 192 -27.82 9.11 24.07
C ILE A 192 -27.48 7.64 24.27
N LEU A 193 -26.95 7.32 25.45
CA LEU A 193 -26.91 5.95 25.96
C LEU A 193 -28.34 5.50 26.25
N LYS A 194 -28.72 4.33 25.79
CA LYS A 194 -30.06 3.76 25.96
C LYS A 194 -30.40 3.54 27.45
N PRO A 195 -31.41 4.24 27.97
CA PRO A 195 -31.80 4.06 29.39
C PRO A 195 -32.28 2.63 29.66
N ASN A 196 -31.97 2.13 30.84
CA ASN A 196 -32.43 0.81 31.32
C ASN A 196 -32.03 -0.38 30.47
N SER A 197 -30.94 -0.27 29.68
CA SER A 197 -30.34 -1.41 29.00
C SER A 197 -29.21 -2.00 29.86
N ASP A 198 -29.13 -3.33 29.88
CA ASP A 198 -28.01 -4.05 30.53
C ASP A 198 -26.76 -4.05 29.63
N LYS A 199 -26.89 -3.54 28.39
CA LYS A 199 -25.83 -3.43 27.41
C LYS A 199 -25.51 -1.98 27.12
N GLU A 200 -24.30 -1.74 26.71
CA GLU A 200 -23.87 -0.45 26.15
C GLU A 200 -24.41 -0.30 24.73
N GLU A 201 -25.63 0.25 24.62
CA GLU A 201 -26.32 0.51 23.37
C GLU A 201 -26.72 1.98 23.27
N TYR A 202 -26.72 2.51 22.06
CA TYR A 202 -26.98 3.93 21.82
C TYR A 202 -28.19 4.11 20.90
N ILE A 203 -28.97 5.16 21.18
CA ILE A 203 -30.21 5.47 20.48
C ILE A 203 -30.33 6.96 20.22
N ALA A 204 -31.25 7.34 19.35
CA ALA A 204 -31.63 8.74 19.21
C ALA A 204 -32.25 9.28 20.51
N TYR A 205 -31.89 10.51 20.91
CA TYR A 205 -32.52 11.19 22.02
C TYR A 205 -34.04 11.21 21.88
N ASP A 206 -34.77 10.80 22.89
CA ASP A 206 -36.22 10.57 22.83
C ASP A 206 -37.08 11.86 22.89
N GLY A 207 -36.48 13.00 23.17
CA GLY A 207 -37.19 14.28 23.33
C GLY A 207 -37.67 14.58 24.78
N GLU A 208 -37.56 13.65 25.70
CA GLU A 208 -38.14 13.74 27.05
C GLU A 208 -37.13 13.53 28.18
N SER A 209 -36.15 12.66 27.95
CA SER A 209 -35.17 12.27 28.99
C SER A 209 -34.23 13.40 29.39
N CYS A 210 -33.89 13.49 30.67
CA CYS A 210 -32.82 14.36 31.17
C CYS A 210 -31.44 13.65 31.20
N VAL A 211 -31.15 12.86 30.21
CA VAL A 211 -29.86 12.14 30.09
C VAL A 211 -28.85 12.98 29.32
N PRO A 212 -27.55 12.79 29.57
CA PRO A 212 -26.51 13.46 28.80
C PRO A 212 -26.56 13.08 27.32
N ILE A 213 -26.39 14.07 26.44
CA ILE A 213 -26.15 13.83 25.03
C ILE A 213 -24.68 13.42 24.86
N ILE A 214 -24.45 12.30 24.20
CA ILE A 214 -23.12 11.78 23.90
C ILE A 214 -22.51 12.57 22.70
N GLY A 215 -23.31 12.79 21.66
CA GLY A 215 -22.89 13.49 20.45
C GLY A 215 -24.01 13.54 19.42
N VAL A 216 -23.61 13.63 18.15
CA VAL A 216 -24.53 13.73 17.01
C VAL A 216 -24.21 12.63 16.01
N HIS A 217 -25.21 11.91 15.50
CA HIS A 217 -25.00 10.95 14.40
C HIS A 217 -24.43 11.68 13.19
N SER A 218 -23.20 11.36 12.81
CA SER A 218 -22.48 11.97 11.70
C SER A 218 -22.49 11.07 10.47
N ASP A 219 -22.72 11.66 9.30
CA ASP A 219 -22.58 11.05 7.99
C ASP A 219 -21.42 11.68 7.17
N GLU A 220 -20.77 12.72 7.73
CA GLU A 220 -19.71 13.49 7.07
C GLU A 220 -18.44 13.60 7.94
N PHE A 221 -18.16 12.59 8.74
CA PHE A 221 -16.99 12.61 9.62
C PHE A 221 -15.68 12.65 8.83
N GLY A 222 -14.71 13.42 9.30
CA GLY A 222 -13.36 13.46 8.74
C GLY A 222 -12.44 12.43 9.34
N TYR A 223 -12.79 11.95 10.53
CA TYR A 223 -12.07 10.91 11.25
C TYR A 223 -13.04 10.12 12.11
N VAL A 224 -12.93 8.81 12.07
CA VAL A 224 -13.73 7.93 12.93
C VAL A 224 -12.84 6.90 13.60
N ILE A 225 -13.07 6.64 14.88
CA ILE A 225 -12.39 5.61 15.67
C ILE A 225 -13.38 4.56 16.18
N GLY A 226 -12.84 3.51 16.78
CA GLY A 226 -13.64 2.39 17.29
C GLY A 226 -14.16 1.50 16.16
N GLY A 227 -15.21 0.77 16.47
CA GLY A 227 -15.77 -0.23 15.57
C GLY A 227 -15.15 -1.61 15.76
N GLU A 228 -15.64 -2.56 14.99
CA GLU A 228 -15.24 -3.96 15.04
C GLU A 228 -14.45 -4.32 13.79
N GLU A 229 -13.55 -5.30 13.90
CA GLU A 229 -12.83 -5.83 12.76
C GLU A 229 -13.78 -6.59 11.84
N PRO A 230 -13.80 -6.30 10.52
CA PRO A 230 -14.68 -6.98 9.59
C PRO A 230 -14.36 -8.47 9.48
N ILE A 231 -15.39 -9.28 9.27
CA ILE A 231 -15.24 -10.71 9.00
C ILE A 231 -15.00 -10.89 7.49
N ASP A 232 -13.99 -11.70 7.12
CA ASP A 232 -13.78 -12.22 5.75
C ASP A 232 -13.65 -11.16 4.63
N GLY A 233 -12.96 -10.05 4.89
CA GLY A 233 -12.61 -9.10 3.82
C GLY A 233 -13.72 -8.13 3.42
N GLU A 234 -14.77 -8.00 4.22
CA GLU A 234 -15.73 -6.90 4.09
C GLU A 234 -15.02 -5.54 4.27
N ASP A 235 -15.56 -4.50 3.65
CA ASP A 235 -15.08 -3.14 3.88
C ASP A 235 -15.33 -2.70 5.33
N PHE A 236 -14.30 -2.16 5.99
CA PHE A 236 -14.37 -1.76 7.41
C PHE A 236 -15.51 -0.78 7.68
N LEU A 237 -15.68 0.21 6.81
CA LEU A 237 -16.68 1.25 7.01
C LEU A 237 -18.09 0.69 6.80
N GLU A 238 -18.33 -0.06 5.74
CA GLU A 238 -19.63 -0.68 5.47
C GLU A 238 -20.04 -1.67 6.56
N TYR A 239 -19.08 -2.47 7.04
CA TYR A 239 -19.31 -3.42 8.11
C TYR A 239 -19.78 -2.73 9.40
N ASN A 240 -19.08 -1.65 9.77
CA ASN A 240 -19.38 -0.93 11.01
C ASN A 240 -20.65 -0.07 10.92
N LEU A 241 -20.94 0.57 9.80
CA LEU A 241 -22.16 1.35 9.62
C LEU A 241 -23.46 0.52 9.76
N LYS A 242 -23.38 -0.79 9.47
CA LYS A 242 -24.51 -1.70 9.69
C LYS A 242 -24.81 -1.96 11.17
N ARG A 243 -23.80 -1.92 12.04
CA ARG A 243 -23.84 -2.34 13.46
C ARG A 243 -23.72 -1.19 14.45
N ASN A 244 -23.08 -0.12 14.04
CA ASN A 244 -22.72 1.00 14.88
C ASN A 244 -23.26 2.32 14.33
N ILE A 245 -23.35 3.31 15.19
CA ILE A 245 -23.66 4.69 14.86
C ILE A 245 -22.33 5.47 14.91
N PRO A 246 -21.90 6.14 13.85
CA PRO A 246 -20.77 7.08 13.93
C PRO A 246 -21.26 8.36 14.62
N VAL A 247 -20.80 8.60 15.82
CA VAL A 247 -21.22 9.74 16.66
C VAL A 247 -20.12 10.79 16.71
N ALA A 248 -20.40 11.98 16.20
CA ALA A 248 -19.51 13.13 16.31
C ALA A 248 -19.38 13.57 17.78
N LEU A 249 -18.14 13.55 18.28
CA LEU A 249 -17.78 13.95 19.64
C LEU A 249 -17.14 15.34 19.68
N ALA A 250 -16.55 15.79 18.58
CA ALA A 250 -15.89 17.09 18.46
C ALA A 250 -15.92 17.58 17.02
N GLY A 251 -15.73 18.88 16.80
CA GLY A 251 -15.67 19.43 15.47
C GLY A 251 -16.96 20.15 15.05
N ARG A 252 -17.26 20.13 13.76
CA ARG A 252 -18.45 20.74 13.17
C ARG A 252 -19.29 19.66 12.51
N VAL A 253 -20.53 19.56 12.93
CA VAL A 253 -21.46 18.51 12.49
C VAL A 253 -22.81 19.12 12.15
N HIS A 254 -23.56 18.47 11.26
CA HIS A 254 -24.94 18.80 11.00
C HIS A 254 -25.84 18.11 12.04
N VAL A 255 -26.69 18.87 12.72
CA VAL A 255 -27.68 18.38 13.67
C VAL A 255 -29.09 18.56 13.15
N ASN A 256 -29.99 17.61 13.42
CA ASN A 256 -31.41 17.79 13.21
C ASN A 256 -31.93 18.88 14.16
N PHE A 257 -32.50 19.92 13.63
CA PHE A 257 -32.85 21.14 14.37
C PHE A 257 -34.30 21.54 14.15
N VAL A 258 -34.97 22.02 15.20
CA VAL A 258 -36.33 22.55 15.15
C VAL A 258 -36.39 23.95 15.72
N GLY A 259 -37.32 24.77 15.20
CA GLY A 259 -37.47 26.16 15.62
C GLY A 259 -36.51 27.11 14.88
N LYS A 260 -36.69 28.43 15.13
CA LYS A 260 -35.87 29.47 14.52
C LYS A 260 -34.39 29.32 14.91
N ALA A 261 -33.49 29.43 13.97
CA ALA A 261 -32.06 29.33 14.16
C ALA A 261 -31.40 30.72 14.10
N VAL A 262 -30.55 31.00 15.08
CA VAL A 262 -29.79 32.25 15.18
C VAL A 262 -28.34 31.93 15.48
N ARG A 263 -27.43 32.32 14.57
CA ARG A 263 -25.99 32.13 14.69
C ARG A 263 -25.44 32.61 16.04
N ASN A 264 -24.38 31.99 16.49
CA ASN A 264 -23.68 32.27 17.74
C ASN A 264 -24.49 31.99 19.02
N ASN A 265 -25.66 31.38 18.91
CA ASN A 265 -26.41 30.92 20.06
C ASN A 265 -26.09 29.49 20.43
N TYR A 266 -26.22 29.17 21.69
CA TYR A 266 -26.08 27.82 22.21
C TYR A 266 -27.24 26.92 21.77
N VAL A 267 -26.94 25.65 21.65
CA VAL A 267 -27.86 24.63 21.18
C VAL A 267 -28.01 23.56 22.27
N VAL A 268 -29.25 23.16 22.51
CA VAL A 268 -29.66 22.12 23.47
C VAL A 268 -30.61 21.12 22.81
N PRO A 269 -30.86 19.96 23.46
CA PRO A 269 -31.90 19.03 23.01
C PRO A 269 -33.25 19.70 22.95
N SER A 270 -34.08 19.30 21.99
CA SER A 270 -35.50 19.73 21.90
C SER A 270 -36.41 18.66 22.50
N ASN A 271 -37.72 18.94 22.52
CA ASN A 271 -38.74 17.93 22.80
C ASN A 271 -39.15 17.09 21.59
N VAL A 272 -38.43 17.18 20.49
CA VAL A 272 -38.61 16.35 19.29
C VAL A 272 -37.48 15.34 19.23
N LYS A 273 -37.81 14.07 19.03
CA LYS A 273 -36.84 12.96 19.00
C LYS A 273 -35.67 13.28 18.06
N GLY A 274 -34.47 13.08 18.54
CA GLY A 274 -33.21 13.28 17.81
C GLY A 274 -32.85 14.74 17.52
N CYS A 275 -33.71 15.70 17.82
CA CYS A 275 -33.56 17.08 17.40
C CYS A 275 -33.00 18.00 18.50
N ALA A 276 -32.31 19.04 18.02
CA ALA A 276 -31.84 20.18 18.80
C ALA A 276 -32.71 21.43 18.59
N ARG A 277 -32.56 22.42 19.47
CA ARG A 277 -33.12 23.77 19.40
C ARG A 277 -32.18 24.79 20.03
N LEU A 278 -32.53 26.07 19.91
CA LEU A 278 -31.80 27.12 20.64
C LEU A 278 -32.00 26.98 22.14
N TYR A 279 -30.92 27.26 22.87
CA TYR A 279 -30.89 27.39 24.32
C TYR A 279 -31.70 28.60 24.82
N ASN A 280 -32.46 28.41 25.87
CA ASN A 280 -33.20 29.47 26.58
C ASN A 280 -32.70 29.55 28.01
N ALA A 281 -32.00 30.63 28.37
CA ALA A 281 -31.34 30.80 29.66
C ALA A 281 -32.31 30.78 30.89
N THR A 282 -33.60 30.98 30.68
CA THR A 282 -34.60 30.97 31.79
C THR A 282 -35.26 29.61 31.99
N LYS A 283 -35.12 28.70 31.03
CA LYS A 283 -35.82 27.40 31.03
C LYS A 283 -34.89 26.19 30.95
N ASP A 284 -33.72 26.34 30.38
CA ASP A 284 -32.86 25.21 30.06
C ASP A 284 -31.70 25.05 31.05
N ASN A 285 -31.30 23.81 31.27
CA ASN A 285 -30.09 23.51 32.02
C ASN A 285 -28.85 23.76 31.12
N PRO A 286 -27.90 24.62 31.52
CA PRO A 286 -26.71 24.91 30.78
C PRO A 286 -25.77 23.67 30.60
N LEU A 287 -25.93 22.63 31.43
CA LEU A 287 -25.20 21.36 31.29
C LEU A 287 -25.63 20.54 30.05
N GLN A 288 -26.78 20.87 29.48
CA GLN A 288 -27.30 20.24 28.27
C GLN A 288 -26.85 20.95 27.00
N ILE A 289 -26.02 21.97 27.07
CA ILE A 289 -25.48 22.65 25.89
C ILE A 289 -24.56 21.70 25.15
N ILE A 290 -24.93 21.39 23.92
CA ILE A 290 -24.18 20.50 23.03
C ILE A 290 -23.22 21.22 22.07
N GLY A 291 -23.46 22.50 21.82
CA GLY A 291 -22.62 23.26 20.90
C GLY A 291 -23.14 24.68 20.62
N ILE A 292 -22.59 25.27 19.58
CA ILE A 292 -22.92 26.62 19.11
C ILE A 292 -23.39 26.54 17.66
N LEU A 293 -24.51 27.17 17.34
CA LEU A 293 -25.03 27.25 15.98
C LEU A 293 -24.14 28.17 15.12
N VAL A 294 -23.76 27.72 13.93
CA VAL A 294 -22.84 28.46 13.05
C VAL A 294 -23.52 29.12 11.87
N GLU A 295 -24.85 28.97 11.75
CA GLU A 295 -25.65 29.55 10.66
C GLU A 295 -26.99 30.07 11.15
N ASP A 296 -27.59 30.96 10.34
CA ASP A 296 -28.92 31.53 10.60
C ASP A 296 -29.95 30.84 9.70
N ASP A 297 -31.16 30.57 10.23
CA ASP A 297 -32.29 30.11 9.44
C ASP A 297 -33.61 30.48 10.09
N ASN A 298 -34.53 31.02 9.31
CA ASN A 298 -35.84 31.46 9.78
C ASN A 298 -36.93 30.38 9.73
N LYS A 299 -36.64 29.21 9.17
CA LYS A 299 -37.59 28.07 9.15
C LYS A 299 -37.79 27.54 10.57
N THR A 300 -38.90 26.87 10.81
CA THR A 300 -39.24 26.32 12.12
C THR A 300 -39.38 24.79 12.11
N ASP A 301 -39.54 24.19 10.96
CA ASP A 301 -39.66 22.77 10.74
C ASP A 301 -38.30 22.03 10.94
N LYS A 302 -38.36 20.72 11.08
CA LYS A 302 -37.15 19.85 11.21
C LYS A 302 -36.27 20.01 9.97
N ARG A 303 -35.00 20.30 10.17
CA ARG A 303 -33.97 20.39 9.12
C ARG A 303 -32.58 20.23 9.72
N ARG A 304 -31.61 19.98 8.88
CA ARG A 304 -30.21 19.86 9.30
C ARG A 304 -29.51 21.22 9.30
N LEU A 305 -28.91 21.58 10.44
CA LEU A 305 -28.11 22.81 10.59
C LEU A 305 -26.76 22.47 11.20
N ARG A 306 -25.76 23.26 10.82
CA ARG A 306 -24.39 23.08 11.34
C ARG A 306 -24.25 23.68 12.73
N ILE A 307 -23.64 22.89 13.60
CA ILE A 307 -23.15 23.33 14.89
C ILE A 307 -21.66 23.07 15.05
N LYS A 308 -21.00 23.84 15.91
CA LYS A 308 -19.68 23.50 16.47
C LYS A 308 -19.95 22.87 17.81
N LEU A 309 -19.60 21.59 17.96
CA LEU A 309 -19.69 20.87 19.22
C LEU A 309 -18.80 21.53 20.30
N LYS A 310 -19.26 21.48 21.53
CA LYS A 310 -18.57 22.10 22.66
C LYS A 310 -17.41 21.26 23.16
#